data_37b2d6de3a7f2b38bf8534fc83235cd1
#
_entry.id   37b2d6de3a7f2b38bf8534fc83235cd1
#
_cell.length_a   1.000
_cell.length_b   1.000
_cell.length_c   1.000
_cell.angle_alpha   90.00
_cell.angle_beta   90.00
_cell.angle_gamma   90.00
#
_symmetry.space_group_name_H-M   'P 1'
#
loop_
_entity.id
_entity.type
_entity.pdbx_description
1 polymer ?
#
loop_
_entity_poly.entity_id
_entity_poly.type
_entity_poly.pdbx_seq_one_letter_code
_entity_poly.pdbx_strand_id
1 'polypeptide(L)'
;MSLPINVMLVDDHAVVRMGFKMLLESDTDIKVVAEAESGETAVKMYMEHKPDVVVMDITMSGIGGLEATDRIIAKDGSARILVLSAHEDSVHPKRVLNAGAMGYLTKRSAAEELIKAIRTVAGRKMYLEASIAQQMAIQQLNGEKNPVDVLSDREFEVFMALAKGETTNQIAETLSLSPRTVGTHLYNIKQKLNAGNSAEIALIAMRSGLIDP
;
A
#
# COMPACT_ATOMS: atom_id res chain seq x y z
N MET A 1 8.25 -0.51 33.51
CA MET A 1 7.97 -1.28 32.28
C MET A 1 7.20 -0.37 31.34
N SER A 2 7.65 -0.19 30.12
CA SER A 2 6.87 0.53 29.10
C SER A 2 5.61 -0.28 28.76
N LEU A 3 4.52 0.41 28.42
CA LEU A 3 3.32 -0.26 27.93
C LEU A 3 3.64 -0.93 26.58
N PRO A 4 3.08 -2.10 26.29
CA PRO A 4 3.29 -2.76 25.00
C PRO A 4 2.73 -1.90 23.86
N ILE A 5 3.37 -1.98 22.69
CA ILE A 5 2.90 -1.34 21.46
C ILE A 5 1.72 -2.14 20.93
N ASN A 6 0.54 -1.51 20.88
CA ASN A 6 -0.67 -2.11 20.34
C ASN A 6 -0.65 -2.01 18.80
N VAL A 7 -0.71 -3.14 18.13
CA VAL A 7 -0.63 -3.23 16.66
C VAL A 7 -1.95 -3.76 16.10
N MET A 8 -2.42 -3.18 15.02
CA MET A 8 -3.46 -3.74 14.17
C MET A 8 -2.82 -4.29 12.89
N LEU A 9 -3.11 -5.55 12.56
CA LEU A 9 -2.68 -6.20 11.32
C LEU A 9 -3.79 -6.18 10.28
N VAL A 10 -3.45 -5.74 9.06
CA VAL A 10 -4.38 -5.67 7.93
C VAL A 10 -3.76 -6.34 6.71
N ASP A 11 -4.33 -7.47 6.30
CA ASP A 11 -3.91 -8.26 5.13
C ASP A 11 -5.07 -9.20 4.76
N ASP A 12 -5.43 -9.34 3.49
CA ASP A 12 -6.52 -10.24 3.07
C ASP A 12 -6.09 -11.71 3.01
N HIS A 13 -4.78 -11.99 3.08
CA HIS A 13 -4.23 -13.35 3.13
C HIS A 13 -4.12 -13.87 4.56
N ALA A 14 -5.06 -14.71 4.99
CA ALA A 14 -5.12 -15.24 6.36
C ALA A 14 -3.81 -15.89 6.83
N VAL A 15 -3.10 -16.62 5.96
CA VAL A 15 -1.84 -17.29 6.30
C VAL A 15 -0.71 -16.27 6.55
N VAL A 16 -0.63 -15.22 5.74
CA VAL A 16 0.34 -14.12 5.89
C VAL A 16 0.08 -13.38 7.19
N ARG A 17 -1.18 -13.02 7.44
CA ARG A 17 -1.61 -12.34 8.66
C ARG A 17 -1.31 -13.15 9.91
N MET A 18 -1.59 -14.47 9.89
CA MET A 18 -1.24 -15.37 10.99
C MET A 18 0.28 -15.43 11.22
N GLY A 19 1.09 -15.51 10.16
CA GLY A 19 2.55 -15.52 10.25
C GLY A 19 3.11 -14.25 10.89
N PHE A 20 2.64 -13.08 10.46
CA PHE A 20 3.04 -11.81 11.07
C PHE A 20 2.57 -11.69 12.52
N LYS A 21 1.36 -12.16 12.85
CA LYS A 21 0.90 -12.17 14.23
C LYS A 21 1.83 -12.99 15.13
N MET A 22 2.17 -14.21 14.72
CA MET A 22 3.10 -15.06 15.48
C MET A 22 4.47 -14.41 15.65
N LEU A 23 4.99 -13.78 14.58
CA LEU A 23 6.26 -13.05 14.63
C LEU A 23 6.19 -11.90 15.64
N LEU A 24 5.15 -11.08 15.60
CA LEU A 24 5.01 -9.91 16.47
C LEU A 24 4.79 -10.30 17.93
N GLU A 25 3.97 -11.31 18.19
CA GLU A 25 3.69 -11.80 19.54
C GLU A 25 4.86 -12.61 20.15
N SER A 26 5.91 -12.93 19.38
CA SER A 26 7.16 -13.42 19.93
C SER A 26 7.96 -12.36 20.70
N ASP A 27 7.65 -11.08 20.45
CA ASP A 27 8.23 -9.92 21.14
C ASP A 27 7.27 -9.45 22.24
N THR A 28 7.71 -9.49 23.50
CA THR A 28 6.88 -9.17 24.69
C THR A 28 6.41 -7.70 24.75
N ASP A 29 7.06 -6.82 24.00
CA ASP A 29 6.74 -5.39 23.93
C ASP A 29 5.72 -5.05 22.84
N ILE A 30 5.26 -6.05 22.07
CA ILE A 30 4.28 -5.86 20.98
C ILE A 30 3.07 -6.75 21.23
N LYS A 31 1.88 -6.17 21.03
CA LYS A 31 0.60 -6.88 21.15
C LYS A 31 -0.27 -6.63 19.93
N VAL A 32 -0.72 -7.68 19.27
CA VAL A 32 -1.74 -7.57 18.21
C VAL A 32 -3.11 -7.44 18.87
N VAL A 33 -3.74 -6.27 18.73
CA VAL A 33 -5.03 -5.94 19.37
C VAL A 33 -6.20 -6.05 18.41
N ALA A 34 -5.94 -6.05 17.10
CA ALA A 34 -6.96 -6.18 16.07
C ALA A 34 -6.38 -6.78 14.79
N GLU A 35 -7.22 -7.47 14.05
CA GLU A 35 -6.91 -8.03 12.72
C GLU A 35 -8.03 -7.67 11.76
N ALA A 36 -7.69 -7.23 10.53
CA ALA A 36 -8.65 -6.92 9.48
C ALA A 36 -8.25 -7.60 8.17
N GLU A 37 -9.23 -8.02 7.38
CA GLU A 37 -9.04 -8.70 6.10
C GLU A 37 -9.37 -7.83 4.89
N SER A 38 -9.74 -6.56 5.11
CA SER A 38 -10.04 -5.59 4.05
C SER A 38 -9.82 -4.17 4.52
N GLY A 39 -9.69 -3.25 3.58
CA GLY A 39 -9.54 -1.83 3.88
C GLY A 39 -10.75 -1.25 4.60
N GLU A 40 -11.98 -1.68 4.24
CA GLU A 40 -13.23 -1.25 4.89
C GLU A 40 -13.25 -1.65 6.37
N THR A 41 -12.90 -2.91 6.64
CA THR A 41 -12.83 -3.44 8.00
C THR A 41 -11.74 -2.74 8.80
N ALA A 42 -10.58 -2.47 8.17
CA ALA A 42 -9.47 -1.75 8.80
C ALA A 42 -9.88 -0.35 9.26
N VAL A 43 -10.56 0.43 8.41
CA VAL A 43 -11.05 1.78 8.77
C VAL A 43 -12.02 1.74 9.95
N LYS A 44 -12.89 0.74 10.02
CA LYS A 44 -13.83 0.57 11.13
C LYS A 44 -13.09 0.19 12.42
N MET A 45 -12.27 -0.86 12.38
CA MET A 45 -11.58 -1.40 13.55
C MET A 45 -10.53 -0.42 14.10
N TYR A 46 -9.91 0.40 13.25
CA TYR A 46 -9.02 1.47 13.72
C TYR A 46 -9.71 2.41 14.70
N MET A 47 -10.94 2.83 14.39
CA MET A 47 -11.70 3.74 15.26
C MET A 47 -12.13 3.09 16.58
N GLU A 48 -12.35 1.78 16.58
CA GLU A 48 -12.76 1.01 17.76
C GLU A 48 -11.57 0.70 18.68
N HIS A 49 -10.44 0.28 18.13
CA HIS A 49 -9.29 -0.22 18.89
C HIS A 49 -8.18 0.83 19.12
N LYS A 50 -8.11 1.85 18.29
CA LYS A 50 -7.08 2.92 18.34
C LYS A 50 -5.66 2.36 18.58
N PRO A 51 -5.16 1.51 17.68
CA PRO A 51 -3.84 0.90 17.83
C PRO A 51 -2.73 1.97 17.80
N ASP A 52 -1.58 1.65 18.38
CA ASP A 52 -0.40 2.50 18.30
C ASP A 52 0.20 2.51 16.90
N VAL A 53 0.14 1.38 16.19
CA VAL A 53 0.61 1.22 14.82
C VAL A 53 -0.36 0.33 14.04
N VAL A 54 -0.68 0.72 12.81
CA VAL A 54 -1.36 -0.13 11.83
C VAL A 54 -0.32 -0.68 10.87
N VAL A 55 -0.25 -1.99 10.73
CA VAL A 55 0.51 -2.66 9.68
C VAL A 55 -0.47 -2.98 8.56
N MET A 56 -0.32 -2.31 7.41
CA MET A 56 -1.30 -2.27 6.32
C MET A 56 -0.74 -2.88 5.05
N ASP A 57 -1.34 -3.96 4.55
CA ASP A 57 -1.09 -4.41 3.19
C ASP A 57 -1.71 -3.43 2.18
N ILE A 58 -0.97 -3.13 1.10
CA ILE A 58 -1.50 -2.30 0.01
C ILE A 58 -2.45 -3.09 -0.86
N THR A 59 -2.09 -4.33 -1.19
CA THR A 59 -2.74 -5.12 -2.24
C THR A 59 -3.85 -5.96 -1.63
N MET A 60 -4.99 -5.36 -1.45
CA MET A 60 -6.20 -6.04 -0.96
C MET A 60 -7.39 -5.74 -1.86
N SER A 61 -8.35 -6.67 -1.91
CA SER A 61 -9.63 -6.42 -2.57
C SER A 61 -10.43 -5.28 -1.91
N GLY A 62 -11.44 -4.76 -2.59
CA GLY A 62 -12.29 -3.67 -2.08
C GLY A 62 -11.65 -2.30 -2.26
N ILE A 63 -11.59 -1.49 -1.20
CA ILE A 63 -10.97 -0.15 -1.27
C ILE A 63 -9.44 -0.19 -1.29
N GLY A 64 -8.83 -1.35 -1.03
CA GLY A 64 -7.37 -1.48 -0.95
C GLY A 64 -6.74 -0.79 0.26
N GLY A 65 -5.43 -1.02 0.46
CA GLY A 65 -4.71 -0.47 1.61
C GLY A 65 -4.37 1.00 1.47
N LEU A 66 -4.19 1.51 0.25
CA LEU A 66 -3.87 2.91 0.00
C LEU A 66 -5.06 3.82 0.36
N GLU A 67 -6.24 3.54 -0.19
CA GLU A 67 -7.47 4.26 0.15
C GLU A 67 -7.83 4.10 1.63
N ALA A 68 -7.60 2.91 2.24
CA ALA A 68 -7.81 2.70 3.67
C ALA A 68 -6.88 3.59 4.51
N THR A 69 -5.62 3.76 4.09
CA THR A 69 -4.65 4.66 4.70
C THR A 69 -5.15 6.10 4.66
N ASP A 70 -5.55 6.61 3.49
CA ASP A 70 -6.11 7.95 3.32
C ASP A 70 -7.32 8.18 4.24
N ARG A 71 -8.25 7.22 4.29
CA ARG A 71 -9.45 7.33 5.13
C ARG A 71 -9.16 7.31 6.63
N ILE A 72 -8.18 6.54 7.07
CA ILE A 72 -7.75 6.52 8.48
C ILE A 72 -7.10 7.86 8.83
N ILE A 73 -6.15 8.33 8.03
CA ILE A 73 -5.46 9.61 8.23
C ILE A 73 -6.42 10.80 8.19
N ALA A 74 -7.41 10.78 7.28
CA ALA A 74 -8.43 11.83 7.24
C ALA A 74 -9.30 11.89 8.50
N LYS A 75 -9.50 10.77 9.21
CA LYS A 75 -10.25 10.70 10.47
C LYS A 75 -9.36 10.96 11.69
N ASP A 76 -8.11 10.57 11.63
CA ASP A 76 -7.12 10.74 12.69
C ASP A 76 -5.75 11.02 12.08
N GLY A 77 -5.43 12.32 11.95
CA GLY A 77 -4.13 12.77 11.44
C GLY A 77 -2.91 12.37 12.29
N SER A 78 -3.14 11.76 13.45
CA SER A 78 -2.08 11.22 14.31
C SER A 78 -1.85 9.72 14.13
N ALA A 79 -2.63 9.05 13.30
CA ALA A 79 -2.50 7.63 13.01
C ALA A 79 -1.10 7.29 12.48
N ARG A 80 -0.57 6.16 12.92
CA ARG A 80 0.75 5.70 12.54
C ARG A 80 0.58 4.43 11.72
N ILE A 81 0.82 4.55 10.43
CA ILE A 81 0.61 3.46 9.48
C ILE A 81 1.96 3.06 8.88
N LEU A 82 2.31 1.78 9.05
CA LEU A 82 3.41 1.11 8.38
C LEU A 82 2.83 0.24 7.27
N VAL A 83 3.18 0.56 6.05
CA VAL A 83 2.70 -0.21 4.90
C VAL A 83 3.61 -1.40 4.64
N LEU A 84 3.00 -2.58 4.43
CA LEU A 84 3.64 -3.76 3.87
C LEU A 84 3.21 -3.94 2.42
N SER A 85 4.15 -4.25 1.54
CA SER A 85 3.88 -4.44 0.11
C SER A 85 4.68 -5.60 -0.47
N ALA A 86 4.09 -6.30 -1.44
CA ALA A 86 4.83 -7.22 -2.28
C ALA A 86 5.66 -6.49 -3.37
N HIS A 87 5.43 -5.18 -3.56
CA HIS A 87 6.08 -4.37 -4.59
C HIS A 87 7.39 -3.76 -4.10
N GLU A 88 8.41 -3.85 -4.95
CA GLU A 88 9.79 -3.37 -4.68
C GLU A 88 10.16 -2.14 -5.52
N ASP A 89 9.18 -1.51 -6.18
CA ASP A 89 9.36 -0.30 -6.98
C ASP A 89 9.38 0.97 -6.10
N SER A 90 9.63 2.12 -6.74
CA SER A 90 9.68 3.42 -6.07
C SER A 90 8.37 4.23 -6.17
N VAL A 91 7.39 3.74 -6.93
CA VAL A 91 6.12 4.45 -7.15
C VAL A 91 5.15 4.21 -6.00
N HIS A 92 5.00 2.95 -5.58
CA HIS A 92 4.13 2.58 -4.45
C HIS A 92 4.56 3.27 -3.15
N PRO A 93 5.84 3.26 -2.73
CA PRO A 93 6.29 3.98 -1.54
C PRO A 93 5.95 5.47 -1.58
N LYS A 94 6.19 6.13 -2.71
CA LYS A 94 5.89 7.56 -2.88
C LYS A 94 4.40 7.85 -2.65
N ARG A 95 3.51 7.02 -3.21
CA ARG A 95 2.07 7.17 -3.05
C ARG A 95 1.62 7.01 -1.61
N VAL A 96 2.04 5.93 -0.94
CA VAL A 96 1.61 5.68 0.45
C VAL A 96 2.17 6.71 1.44
N LEU A 97 3.37 7.25 1.20
CA LEU A 97 3.91 8.33 2.02
C LEU A 97 3.15 9.64 1.80
N ASN A 98 2.72 9.93 0.57
CA ASN A 98 1.87 11.08 0.27
C ASN A 98 0.47 10.92 0.90
N ALA A 99 -0.05 9.70 1.01
CA ALA A 99 -1.28 9.37 1.73
C ALA A 99 -1.15 9.51 3.27
N GLY A 100 0.05 9.80 3.77
CA GLY A 100 0.33 10.02 5.20
C GLY A 100 0.84 8.79 5.95
N ALA A 101 1.20 7.71 5.27
CA ALA A 101 1.87 6.58 5.92
C ALA A 101 3.23 7.02 6.49
N MET A 102 3.59 6.45 7.63
CA MET A 102 4.85 6.74 8.33
C MET A 102 5.94 5.72 8.00
N GLY A 103 5.64 4.69 7.23
CA GLY A 103 6.66 3.73 6.83
C GLY A 103 6.23 2.83 5.68
N TYR A 104 7.25 2.28 5.01
CA TYR A 104 7.11 1.30 3.95
C TYR A 104 8.14 0.20 4.11
N LEU A 105 7.71 -1.03 4.01
CA LEU A 105 8.51 -2.23 4.11
C LEU A 105 8.01 -3.26 3.10
N THR A 106 8.91 -3.97 2.43
CA THR A 106 8.51 -5.07 1.56
C THR A 106 8.14 -6.30 2.38
N LYS A 107 7.17 -7.09 1.91
CA LYS A 107 6.80 -8.36 2.57
C LYS A 107 7.99 -9.34 2.63
N ARG A 108 8.93 -9.24 1.70
CA ARG A 108 10.15 -10.04 1.68
C ARG A 108 11.06 -9.75 2.88
N SER A 109 11.27 -8.48 3.20
CA SER A 109 12.12 -8.05 4.31
C SER A 109 11.40 -8.05 5.67
N ALA A 110 10.08 -8.26 5.67
CA ALA A 110 9.27 -8.13 6.89
C ALA A 110 9.68 -9.12 7.99
N ALA A 111 10.10 -10.35 7.66
CA ALA A 111 10.51 -11.33 8.66
C ALA A 111 11.67 -10.83 9.54
N GLU A 112 12.57 -10.02 8.99
CA GLU A 112 13.77 -9.54 9.69
C GLU A 112 13.59 -8.13 10.25
N GLU A 113 12.79 -7.28 9.60
CA GLU A 113 12.75 -5.84 9.87
C GLU A 113 11.43 -5.34 10.48
N LEU A 114 10.36 -6.13 10.48
CA LEU A 114 9.01 -5.68 10.87
C LEU A 114 8.96 -5.14 12.31
N ILE A 115 9.56 -5.84 13.27
CA ILE A 115 9.59 -5.41 14.68
C ILE A 115 10.30 -4.06 14.82
N LYS A 116 11.45 -3.90 14.17
CA LYS A 116 12.22 -2.65 14.16
C LYS A 116 11.42 -1.51 13.50
N ALA A 117 10.76 -1.78 12.39
CA ALA A 117 9.92 -0.83 11.68
C ALA A 117 8.75 -0.35 12.56
N ILE A 118 8.04 -1.28 13.21
CA ILE A 118 6.94 -0.97 14.14
C ILE A 118 7.43 -0.09 15.29
N ARG A 119 8.54 -0.42 15.93
CA ARG A 119 9.11 0.39 17.02
C ARG A 119 9.48 1.80 16.57
N THR A 120 10.02 1.93 15.35
CA THR A 120 10.39 3.21 14.75
C THR A 120 9.15 4.07 14.52
N VAL A 121 8.11 3.50 13.89
CA VAL A 121 6.86 4.17 13.58
C VAL A 121 6.07 4.50 14.86
N ALA A 122 6.06 3.58 15.85
CA ALA A 122 5.49 3.84 17.18
C ALA A 122 6.15 5.06 17.86
N GLY A 123 7.46 5.23 17.66
CA GLY A 123 8.23 6.39 18.11
C GLY A 123 8.04 7.66 17.26
N ARG A 124 7.05 7.71 16.37
CA ARG A 124 6.75 8.83 15.45
C ARG A 124 7.92 9.18 14.52
N LYS A 125 8.73 8.21 14.17
CA LYS A 125 9.81 8.34 13.17
C LYS A 125 9.42 7.61 11.90
N MET A 126 9.78 8.18 10.76
CA MET A 126 9.57 7.52 9.47
C MET A 126 10.49 6.30 9.33
N TYR A 127 9.94 5.22 8.78
CA TYR A 127 10.69 4.02 8.45
C TYR A 127 10.58 3.71 6.95
N LEU A 128 11.71 3.66 6.27
CA LEU A 128 11.80 3.17 4.90
C LEU A 128 12.86 2.08 4.84
N GLU A 129 12.53 0.99 4.17
CA GLU A 129 13.53 -0.02 3.81
C GLU A 129 14.67 0.62 3.03
N ALA A 130 15.90 0.27 3.34
CA ALA A 130 17.09 0.94 2.78
C ALA A 130 17.16 0.90 1.25
N SER A 131 16.80 -0.24 0.65
CA SER A 131 16.73 -0.42 -0.80
C SER A 131 15.74 0.55 -1.45
N ILE A 132 14.56 0.69 -0.87
CA ILE A 132 13.51 1.59 -1.34
C ILE A 132 13.92 3.07 -1.18
N ALA A 133 14.48 3.42 -0.02
CA ALA A 133 14.96 4.77 0.21
C ALA A 133 16.05 5.17 -0.80
N GLN A 134 16.95 4.26 -1.15
CA GLN A 134 17.99 4.48 -2.15
C GLN A 134 17.38 4.69 -3.55
N GLN A 135 16.44 3.85 -3.97
CA GLN A 135 15.75 3.98 -5.26
C GLN A 135 15.03 5.33 -5.39
N MET A 136 14.27 5.71 -4.35
CA MET A 136 13.58 7.01 -4.33
C MET A 136 14.56 8.20 -4.41
N ALA A 137 15.69 8.12 -3.71
CA ALA A 137 16.71 9.16 -3.75
C ALA A 137 17.33 9.29 -5.15
N ILE A 138 17.66 8.18 -5.82
CA ILE A 138 18.20 8.18 -7.18
C ILE A 138 17.19 8.80 -8.16
N GLN A 139 15.93 8.43 -8.10
CA GLN A 139 14.88 9.01 -8.96
C GLN A 139 14.74 10.52 -8.74
N GLN A 140 14.79 10.97 -7.51
CA GLN A 140 14.69 12.39 -7.19
C GLN A 140 15.89 13.19 -7.73
N LEU A 141 17.09 12.63 -7.67
CA LEU A 141 18.31 13.26 -8.21
C LEU A 141 18.28 13.36 -9.74
N ASN A 142 17.73 12.35 -10.41
CA ASN A 142 17.61 12.34 -11.87
C ASN A 142 16.55 13.32 -12.40
N GLY A 143 15.73 13.89 -11.52
CA GLY A 143 14.64 14.81 -11.91
C GLY A 143 13.54 14.13 -12.73
N GLU A 144 13.52 12.80 -12.79
CA GLU A 144 12.57 12.02 -13.56
C GLU A 144 11.20 12.04 -12.87
N LYS A 145 10.24 12.70 -13.52
CA LYS A 145 8.82 12.56 -13.15
C LYS A 145 8.33 11.25 -13.74
N ASN A 146 7.86 10.34 -12.88
CA ASN A 146 7.23 9.12 -13.40
C ASN A 146 5.90 9.50 -14.10
N PRO A 147 5.68 9.09 -15.36
CA PRO A 147 4.43 9.39 -16.08
C PRO A 147 3.18 9.03 -15.31
N VAL A 148 3.22 7.99 -14.46
CA VAL A 148 2.07 7.53 -13.67
C VAL A 148 1.78 8.38 -12.43
N ASP A 149 2.63 9.34 -12.08
CA ASP A 149 2.40 10.25 -10.93
C ASP A 149 1.13 11.14 -11.11
N VAL A 150 0.66 11.31 -12.34
CA VAL A 150 -0.56 12.09 -12.65
C VAL A 150 -1.86 11.32 -12.40
N LEU A 151 -1.75 10.00 -12.18
CA LEU A 151 -2.92 9.16 -11.91
C LEU A 151 -3.36 9.33 -10.45
N SER A 152 -4.66 9.39 -10.20
CA SER A 152 -5.20 9.21 -8.86
C SER A 152 -4.92 7.77 -8.38
N ASP A 153 -5.05 7.53 -7.07
CA ASP A 153 -4.75 6.21 -6.51
C ASP A 153 -5.65 5.13 -7.11
N ARG A 154 -6.94 5.42 -7.31
CA ARG A 154 -7.88 4.49 -7.94
C ARG A 154 -7.58 4.26 -9.43
N GLU A 155 -7.18 5.29 -10.15
CA GLU A 155 -6.71 5.15 -11.53
C GLU A 155 -5.41 4.34 -11.60
N PHE A 156 -4.52 4.49 -10.62
CA PHE A 156 -3.30 3.72 -10.54
C PHE A 156 -3.55 2.23 -10.29
N GLU A 157 -4.47 1.88 -9.39
CA GLU A 157 -4.89 0.48 -9.17
C GLU A 157 -5.45 -0.15 -10.45
N VAL A 158 -6.36 0.56 -11.14
CA VAL A 158 -6.91 0.12 -12.43
C VAL A 158 -5.82 0.01 -13.50
N PHE A 159 -4.89 0.97 -13.55
CA PHE A 159 -3.73 0.95 -14.44
C PHE A 159 -2.86 -0.29 -14.21
N MET A 160 -2.54 -0.61 -12.95
CA MET A 160 -1.72 -1.77 -12.61
C MET A 160 -2.39 -3.09 -12.98
N ALA A 161 -3.68 -3.25 -12.71
CA ALA A 161 -4.44 -4.44 -13.07
C ALA A 161 -4.51 -4.61 -14.60
N LEU A 162 -4.75 -3.52 -15.34
CA LEU A 162 -4.73 -3.54 -16.80
C LEU A 162 -3.35 -3.88 -17.38
N ALA A 163 -2.28 -3.32 -16.79
CA ALA A 163 -0.91 -3.59 -17.22
C ALA A 163 -0.50 -5.07 -17.01
N LYS A 164 -1.09 -5.73 -16.02
CA LYS A 164 -0.96 -7.18 -15.77
C LYS A 164 -1.83 -8.03 -16.70
N GLY A 165 -2.61 -7.42 -17.59
CA GLY A 165 -3.44 -8.11 -18.57
C GLY A 165 -4.85 -8.46 -18.08
N GLU A 166 -5.30 -7.95 -16.97
CA GLU A 166 -6.66 -8.17 -16.48
C GLU A 166 -7.69 -7.48 -17.39
N THR A 167 -8.79 -8.19 -17.63
CA THR A 167 -9.94 -7.62 -18.36
C THR A 167 -10.74 -6.65 -17.50
N THR A 168 -11.52 -5.77 -18.13
CA THR A 168 -12.42 -4.84 -17.42
C THR A 168 -13.32 -5.53 -16.39
N ASN A 169 -13.81 -6.74 -16.69
CA ASN A 169 -14.67 -7.48 -15.76
C ASN A 169 -13.87 -8.02 -14.57
N GLN A 170 -12.68 -8.56 -14.78
CA GLN A 170 -11.80 -9.02 -13.72
C GLN A 170 -11.39 -7.84 -12.81
N ILE A 171 -10.99 -6.70 -13.40
CA ILE A 171 -10.68 -5.48 -12.65
C ILE A 171 -11.88 -5.02 -11.81
N ALA A 172 -13.09 -5.06 -12.38
CA ALA A 172 -14.31 -4.70 -11.68
C ALA A 172 -14.56 -5.60 -10.47
N GLU A 173 -14.35 -6.92 -10.62
CA GLU A 173 -14.50 -7.89 -9.54
C GLU A 173 -13.44 -7.70 -8.47
N THR A 174 -12.15 -7.66 -8.85
CA THR A 174 -11.02 -7.49 -7.93
C THR A 174 -11.13 -6.21 -7.11
N LEU A 175 -11.47 -5.09 -7.75
CA LEU A 175 -11.54 -3.77 -7.09
C LEU A 175 -12.93 -3.44 -6.53
N SER A 176 -13.89 -4.37 -6.57
CA SER A 176 -15.28 -4.17 -6.12
C SER A 176 -15.93 -2.93 -6.79
N LEU A 177 -15.72 -2.78 -8.10
CA LEU A 177 -16.26 -1.70 -8.93
C LEU A 177 -17.30 -2.24 -9.93
N SER A 178 -18.11 -1.35 -10.50
CA SER A 178 -18.86 -1.71 -11.70
C SER A 178 -17.96 -1.71 -12.94
N PRO A 179 -18.21 -2.57 -13.96
CA PRO A 179 -17.48 -2.49 -15.23
C PRO A 179 -17.55 -1.11 -15.90
N ARG A 180 -18.64 -0.40 -15.70
CA ARG A 180 -18.82 0.99 -16.17
C ARG A 180 -17.85 1.94 -15.47
N THR A 181 -17.68 1.80 -14.16
CA THR A 181 -16.74 2.63 -13.37
C THR A 181 -15.30 2.37 -13.82
N VAL A 182 -14.94 1.08 -14.01
CA VAL A 182 -13.62 0.72 -14.57
C VAL A 182 -13.43 1.35 -15.96
N GLY A 183 -14.44 1.31 -16.82
CA GLY A 183 -14.40 1.97 -18.14
C GLY A 183 -14.14 3.48 -18.04
N THR A 184 -14.72 4.15 -17.06
CA THR A 184 -14.47 5.59 -16.79
C THR A 184 -13.03 5.82 -16.37
N HIS A 185 -12.49 5.00 -15.45
CA HIS A 185 -11.08 5.09 -15.06
C HIS A 185 -10.14 4.82 -16.24
N LEU A 186 -10.43 3.81 -17.07
CA LEU A 186 -9.64 3.52 -18.27
C LEU A 186 -9.61 4.69 -19.25
N TYR A 187 -10.73 5.35 -19.45
CA TYR A 187 -10.79 6.55 -20.28
C TYR A 187 -9.89 7.66 -19.71
N ASN A 188 -9.99 7.95 -18.42
CA ASN A 188 -9.18 8.97 -17.75
C ASN A 188 -7.69 8.64 -17.80
N ILE A 189 -7.32 7.38 -17.53
CA ILE A 189 -5.94 6.89 -17.61
C ILE A 189 -5.36 7.15 -19.00
N LYS A 190 -6.08 6.74 -20.06
CA LYS A 190 -5.66 6.96 -21.44
C LYS A 190 -5.45 8.44 -21.75
N GLN A 191 -6.34 9.33 -21.29
CA GLN A 191 -6.19 10.76 -21.48
C GLN A 191 -4.96 11.32 -20.73
N LYS A 192 -4.80 10.95 -19.46
CA LYS A 192 -3.71 11.46 -18.61
C LYS A 192 -2.33 10.98 -19.07
N LEU A 193 -2.23 9.72 -19.55
CA LEU A 193 -0.99 9.11 -20.02
C LEU A 193 -0.77 9.29 -21.54
N ASN A 194 -1.72 9.90 -22.24
CA ASN A 194 -1.73 10.00 -23.70
C ASN A 194 -1.53 8.62 -24.39
N ALA A 195 -2.21 7.60 -23.90
CA ALA A 195 -2.14 6.22 -24.36
C ALA A 195 -3.37 5.87 -25.21
N GLY A 196 -3.17 5.38 -26.42
CA GLY A 196 -4.26 5.04 -27.35
C GLY A 196 -4.90 3.69 -27.07
N ASN A 197 -4.16 2.74 -26.48
CA ASN A 197 -4.61 1.36 -26.30
C ASN A 197 -3.98 0.73 -25.05
N SER A 198 -4.40 -0.50 -24.71
CA SER A 198 -3.93 -1.22 -23.54
C SER A 198 -2.45 -1.66 -23.65
N ALA A 199 -1.96 -1.91 -24.88
CA ALA A 199 -0.56 -2.27 -25.08
C ALA A 199 0.37 -1.09 -24.74
N GLU A 200 -0.03 0.14 -25.07
CA GLU A 200 0.73 1.34 -24.70
C GLU A 200 0.72 1.55 -23.18
N ILE A 201 -0.38 1.25 -22.50
CA ILE A 201 -0.47 1.29 -21.03
C ILE A 201 0.50 0.28 -20.41
N ALA A 202 0.55 -0.96 -20.90
CA ALA A 202 1.50 -1.97 -20.45
C ALA A 202 2.97 -1.52 -20.69
N LEU A 203 3.24 -0.92 -21.85
CA LEU A 203 4.57 -0.38 -22.16
C LEU A 203 4.98 0.76 -21.23
N ILE A 204 4.05 1.63 -20.84
CA ILE A 204 4.30 2.67 -19.85
C ILE A 204 4.62 2.05 -18.49
N ALA A 205 3.87 1.02 -18.08
CA ALA A 205 4.12 0.31 -16.82
C ALA A 205 5.52 -0.35 -16.79
N MET A 206 5.93 -1.01 -17.88
CA MET A 206 7.29 -1.56 -18.02
C MET A 206 8.37 -0.49 -17.92
N ARG A 207 8.22 0.62 -18.67
CA ARG A 207 9.18 1.73 -18.63
C ARG A 207 9.25 2.43 -17.28
N SER A 208 8.17 2.38 -16.51
CA SER A 208 8.08 2.90 -15.15
C SER A 208 8.63 1.93 -14.10
N GLY A 209 9.10 0.73 -14.49
CA GLY A 209 9.60 -0.29 -13.58
C GLY A 209 8.53 -0.91 -12.68
N LEU A 210 7.27 -0.88 -13.11
CA LEU A 210 6.11 -1.37 -12.34
C LEU A 210 5.74 -2.81 -12.66
N ILE A 211 6.11 -3.29 -13.84
CA ILE A 211 5.97 -4.68 -14.28
C ILE A 211 7.23 -5.09 -15.05
N ASP A 212 7.58 -6.37 -14.96
CA ASP A 212 8.66 -6.95 -15.75
C ASP A 212 8.23 -7.15 -17.21
N PRO A 213 9.19 -7.12 -18.17
CA PRO A 213 8.92 -7.30 -19.59
C PRO A 213 8.48 -8.72 -19.95
#